data_69c7a537a2a41b71404138c7684df1d5
#
_entry.id   69c7a537a2a41b71404138c7684df1d5
#
_cell.length_a   1.000
_cell.length_b   1.000
_cell.length_c   1.000
_cell.angle_alpha   90.00
_cell.angle_beta   90.00
_cell.angle_gamma   90.00
#
_symmetry.space_group_name_H-M   'P 1'
#
loop_
_entity.id
_entity.type
_entity.pdbx_description
1 polymer ?
#
loop_
_entity_poly.entity_id
_entity_poly.type
_entity_poly.pdbx_seq_one_letter_code
_entity_poly.pdbx_strand_id
1 'polypeptide(L)'
;MKKFMTIFVSALLGVAANAQMMPDSTVNICAYWELGDKYEYRCSESSYSVEGTDTTDVEHSSEIFTIEVIAKEKDSYKLSLTSKNQNSSDEIENVLNSISAANGGDMPLIISTSEMGDIIRVENAQEYCDMLVKAIDPIMEEVGKVKEMSEDEKQMTKAILVEMFADPRVIESMVMDSFGRMLAFHGSRLKIGETYTVEDVATSIFPGVDMPVKAISEYTIKSEDTDDYSAVCEICTSAEKGGIMDCFKETILQASNVESMSEAERAEFMKQVDMLVAAMDIDYEEVTIIENHLASGWPLNSYYHKIIDVSAEGRQKRKVETRSVEIIIDSEKE
;
A
#
# COMPACT_ATOMS: atom_id res chain seq x y z
N MET A 1 6.33 -25.81 14.36
CA MET A 1 7.59 -25.38 13.75
C MET A 1 8.29 -26.49 12.92
N LYS A 2 8.28 -27.75 13.29
CA LYS A 2 8.94 -28.82 12.48
C LYS A 2 8.15 -29.35 11.26
N LYS A 3 6.89 -28.94 11.06
CA LYS A 3 6.02 -29.42 9.96
C LYS A 3 5.99 -28.51 8.72
N PHE A 4 6.56 -27.31 8.80
CA PHE A 4 6.61 -26.36 7.67
C PHE A 4 7.50 -26.83 6.50
N MET A 5 8.47 -27.66 6.80
CA MET A 5 9.52 -28.04 5.86
C MET A 5 9.10 -29.12 4.83
N THR A 6 7.99 -29.82 5.02
CA THR A 6 7.69 -31.00 4.18
C THR A 6 6.87 -30.68 2.94
N ILE A 7 6.10 -29.58 2.91
CA ILE A 7 5.22 -29.25 1.77
C ILE A 7 5.96 -28.47 0.67
N PHE A 8 6.94 -27.62 1.06
CA PHE A 8 7.77 -26.90 0.08
C PHE A 8 8.89 -27.73 -0.54
N VAL A 9 9.35 -28.78 0.14
CA VAL A 9 10.51 -29.61 -0.28
C VAL A 9 10.19 -30.57 -1.44
N SER A 10 8.94 -30.93 -1.67
CA SER A 10 8.60 -31.91 -2.71
C SER A 10 8.55 -31.39 -4.14
N ALA A 11 8.52 -30.09 -4.36
CA ALA A 11 8.45 -29.46 -5.70
C ALA A 11 9.79 -28.85 -6.20
N LEU A 12 10.79 -28.69 -5.34
CA LEU A 12 12.00 -27.90 -5.62
C LEU A 12 13.33 -28.62 -5.45
N LEU A 13 13.38 -29.95 -5.64
CA LEU A 13 14.65 -30.69 -5.77
C LEU A 13 15.32 -30.42 -7.12
N GLY A 14 15.72 -29.19 -7.36
CA GLY A 14 16.46 -28.83 -8.57
C GLY A 14 17.13 -27.47 -8.53
N VAL A 15 18.33 -27.38 -7.99
CA VAL A 15 19.40 -26.37 -8.33
C VAL A 15 19.27 -24.95 -7.81
N ALA A 16 18.13 -24.43 -7.39
CA ALA A 16 17.99 -22.98 -7.11
C ALA A 16 18.37 -22.52 -5.68
N ALA A 17 18.38 -23.41 -4.69
CA ALA A 17 18.52 -23.03 -3.27
C ALA A 17 19.87 -22.38 -2.86
N ASN A 18 20.92 -22.52 -3.68
CA ASN A 18 22.23 -21.94 -3.39
C ASN A 18 22.49 -20.58 -4.07
N ALA A 19 21.53 -20.04 -4.83
CA ALA A 19 21.76 -18.89 -5.68
C ALA A 19 21.41 -17.55 -4.99
N GLN A 20 20.60 -17.56 -3.94
CA GLN A 20 20.15 -16.32 -3.30
C GLN A 20 21.04 -15.86 -2.14
N MET A 21 21.74 -16.76 -1.50
CA MET A 21 22.70 -16.44 -0.43
C MET A 21 24.13 -16.71 -0.88
N MET A 22 24.96 -15.69 -0.89
CA MET A 22 26.34 -15.79 -1.30
C MET A 22 27.27 -15.96 -0.10
N PRO A 23 28.47 -16.58 -0.27
CA PRO A 23 29.43 -16.77 0.82
C PRO A 23 29.89 -15.47 1.51
N ASP A 24 29.66 -14.31 0.91
CA ASP A 24 30.01 -12.98 1.42
C ASP A 24 28.87 -12.31 2.22
N SER A 25 27.85 -13.08 2.62
CA SER A 25 26.64 -12.59 3.29
C SER A 25 25.79 -11.65 2.42
N THR A 26 25.90 -11.76 1.10
CA THR A 26 25.02 -11.04 0.16
C THR A 26 23.78 -11.89 -0.11
N VAL A 27 22.62 -11.27 0.01
CA VAL A 27 21.31 -11.86 -0.34
C VAL A 27 20.82 -11.26 -1.63
N ASN A 28 20.37 -12.10 -2.54
CA ASN A 28 19.77 -11.72 -3.81
C ASN A 28 18.29 -12.11 -3.79
N ILE A 29 17.37 -11.17 -3.82
CA ILE A 29 15.93 -11.42 -3.79
C ILE A 29 15.39 -11.36 -5.21
N CYS A 30 14.97 -12.50 -5.72
CA CYS A 30 14.49 -12.67 -7.08
C CYS A 30 13.23 -13.50 -7.11
N ALA A 31 12.41 -13.30 -8.11
CA ALA A 31 11.27 -14.15 -8.44
C ALA A 31 11.74 -15.46 -9.05
N TYR A 32 11.57 -16.57 -8.34
CA TYR A 32 11.72 -17.94 -8.88
C TYR A 32 10.35 -18.60 -9.03
N TRP A 33 9.40 -17.79 -9.51
CA TRP A 33 8.00 -18.21 -9.64
C TRP A 33 7.82 -19.21 -10.77
N GLU A 34 6.89 -20.14 -10.57
CA GLU A 34 6.51 -21.10 -11.59
C GLU A 34 5.08 -20.82 -12.08
N LEU A 35 4.81 -21.20 -13.33
CA LEU A 35 3.47 -21.06 -13.90
C LEU A 35 2.46 -21.87 -13.05
N GLY A 36 1.42 -21.22 -12.59
CA GLY A 36 0.39 -21.82 -11.74
C GLY A 36 0.68 -21.72 -10.23
N ASP A 37 1.83 -21.13 -9.82
CA ASP A 37 2.02 -20.77 -8.41
C ASP A 37 0.86 -19.88 -7.97
N LYS A 38 0.26 -20.24 -6.82
CA LYS A 38 -0.93 -19.59 -6.31
C LYS A 38 -0.91 -19.52 -4.80
N TYR A 39 -1.03 -18.30 -4.28
CA TYR A 39 -1.01 -18.05 -2.85
C TYR A 39 -2.15 -17.09 -2.45
N GLU A 40 -2.69 -17.34 -1.27
CA GLU A 40 -3.66 -16.49 -0.62
C GLU A 40 -2.96 -15.68 0.46
N TYR A 41 -3.31 -14.40 0.54
CA TYR A 41 -2.79 -13.47 1.53
C TYR A 41 -3.94 -12.81 2.27
N ARG A 42 -3.74 -12.59 3.57
CA ARG A 42 -4.60 -11.73 4.38
C ARG A 42 -3.94 -10.36 4.50
N CYS A 43 -4.63 -9.33 4.05
CA CYS A 43 -4.28 -7.94 4.30
C CYS A 43 -5.12 -7.42 5.46
N SER A 44 -4.49 -6.79 6.44
CA SER A 44 -5.17 -6.11 7.54
C SER A 44 -4.63 -4.70 7.66
N GLU A 45 -5.51 -3.72 7.68
CA GLU A 45 -5.18 -2.30 7.78
C GLU A 45 -5.77 -1.71 9.04
N SER A 46 -5.08 -0.75 9.63
CA SER A 46 -5.58 0.00 10.75
C SER A 46 -5.06 1.43 10.70
N SER A 47 -5.92 2.38 11.04
CA SER A 47 -5.52 3.77 11.25
C SER A 47 -6.10 4.30 12.57
N TYR A 48 -5.36 5.18 13.24
CA TYR A 48 -5.82 5.84 14.45
C TYR A 48 -5.02 7.11 14.72
N SER A 49 -5.63 8.00 15.52
CA SER A 49 -4.99 9.22 16.04
C SER A 49 -4.79 9.12 17.55
N VAL A 50 -3.68 9.67 18.07
CA VAL A 50 -3.40 9.76 19.50
C VAL A 50 -3.17 11.23 19.87
N GLU A 51 -3.91 11.75 20.85
CA GLU A 51 -3.69 13.06 21.45
C GLU A 51 -3.59 12.90 22.97
N GLY A 52 -2.41 13.12 23.54
CA GLY A 52 -2.13 12.84 24.94
C GLY A 52 -2.27 11.36 25.28
N THR A 53 -3.34 11.00 26.01
CA THR A 53 -3.68 9.60 26.37
C THR A 53 -4.86 9.05 25.57
N ASP A 54 -5.51 9.88 24.77
CA ASP A 54 -6.74 9.54 24.09
C ASP A 54 -6.44 9.03 22.66
N THR A 55 -7.08 7.91 22.31
CA THR A 55 -7.02 7.34 20.95
C THR A 55 -8.37 7.59 20.27
N THR A 56 -8.32 8.19 19.10
CA THR A 56 -9.50 8.55 18.28
C THR A 56 -9.33 8.08 16.84
N ASP A 57 -10.38 8.25 16.05
CA ASP A 57 -10.36 7.98 14.60
C ASP A 57 -9.89 6.55 14.28
N VAL A 58 -10.34 5.56 15.08
CA VAL A 58 -9.91 4.16 14.90
C VAL A 58 -10.69 3.54 13.75
N GLU A 59 -9.96 3.17 12.70
CA GLU A 59 -10.47 2.41 11.57
C GLU A 59 -9.73 1.08 11.48
N HIS A 60 -10.41 0.05 11.03
CA HIS A 60 -9.82 -1.26 10.82
C HIS A 60 -10.53 -1.97 9.66
N SER A 61 -9.75 -2.55 8.77
CA SER A 61 -10.24 -3.38 7.68
C SER A 61 -9.40 -4.65 7.53
N SER A 62 -9.98 -5.69 6.94
CA SER A 62 -9.25 -6.91 6.59
C SER A 62 -9.86 -7.53 5.35
N GLU A 63 -9.00 -7.94 4.42
CA GLU A 63 -9.38 -8.63 3.20
C GLU A 63 -8.49 -9.84 2.92
N ILE A 64 -8.97 -10.76 2.11
CA ILE A 64 -8.16 -11.83 1.54
C ILE A 64 -8.05 -11.62 0.04
N PHE A 65 -6.84 -11.71 -0.48
CA PHE A 65 -6.59 -11.71 -1.91
C PHE A 65 -5.74 -12.91 -2.34
N THR A 66 -5.87 -13.26 -3.59
CA THR A 66 -5.13 -14.36 -4.21
C THR A 66 -4.20 -13.80 -5.27
N ILE A 67 -2.95 -14.26 -5.26
CA ILE A 67 -1.98 -14.02 -6.32
C ILE A 67 -1.75 -15.35 -7.06
N GLU A 68 -1.79 -15.31 -8.39
CA GLU A 68 -1.52 -16.47 -9.24
C GLU A 68 -0.60 -16.10 -10.40
N VAL A 69 0.42 -16.91 -10.66
CA VAL A 69 1.29 -16.75 -11.84
C VAL A 69 0.57 -17.33 -13.04
N ILE A 70 0.01 -16.48 -13.89
CA ILE A 70 -0.79 -16.88 -15.05
C ILE A 70 0.02 -16.99 -16.34
N ALA A 71 1.22 -16.39 -16.39
CA ALA A 71 2.16 -16.55 -17.50
C ALA A 71 3.60 -16.42 -16.98
N LYS A 72 4.51 -17.22 -17.58
CA LYS A 72 5.95 -17.14 -17.38
C LYS A 72 6.59 -17.08 -18.75
N GLU A 73 7.18 -15.94 -19.05
CA GLU A 73 7.90 -15.68 -20.30
C GLU A 73 9.41 -15.74 -20.01
N LYS A 74 10.24 -15.54 -21.02
CA LYS A 74 11.68 -15.60 -20.85
C LYS A 74 12.21 -14.58 -19.84
N ASP A 75 11.70 -13.34 -19.90
CA ASP A 75 12.24 -12.19 -19.17
C ASP A 75 11.13 -11.50 -18.32
N SER A 76 10.00 -12.18 -18.06
CA SER A 76 8.87 -11.59 -17.33
C SER A 76 7.86 -12.61 -16.82
N TYR A 77 7.06 -12.19 -15.84
CA TYR A 77 5.88 -12.91 -15.38
C TYR A 77 4.62 -12.07 -15.56
N LYS A 78 3.47 -12.74 -15.63
CA LYS A 78 2.16 -12.11 -15.45
C LYS A 78 1.49 -12.72 -14.22
N LEU A 79 1.09 -11.84 -13.33
CA LEU A 79 0.41 -12.18 -12.10
C LEU A 79 -1.06 -11.77 -12.20
N SER A 80 -1.94 -12.62 -11.73
CA SER A 80 -3.35 -12.33 -11.53
C SER A 80 -3.58 -12.04 -10.06
N LEU A 81 -4.07 -10.87 -9.72
CA LEU A 81 -4.44 -10.46 -8.39
C LEU A 81 -5.98 -10.41 -8.30
N THR A 82 -6.56 -11.22 -7.42
CA THR A 82 -8.01 -11.32 -7.22
C THR A 82 -8.34 -11.16 -5.75
N SER A 83 -9.17 -10.17 -5.41
CA SER A 83 -9.71 -10.04 -4.06
C SER A 83 -10.82 -11.08 -3.83
N LYS A 84 -10.85 -11.70 -2.66
CA LYS A 84 -11.95 -12.55 -2.23
C LYS A 84 -12.92 -11.72 -1.42
N ASN A 85 -14.14 -11.60 -1.91
CA ASN A 85 -15.23 -11.00 -1.16
C ASN A 85 -15.45 -11.79 0.14
N GLN A 86 -15.27 -11.14 1.29
CA GLN A 86 -15.66 -11.70 2.58
C GLN A 86 -17.00 -11.10 3.00
N ASN A 87 -17.82 -11.91 3.68
CA ASN A 87 -18.99 -11.39 4.35
C ASN A 87 -18.52 -10.52 5.52
N SER A 88 -18.74 -9.22 5.42
CA SER A 88 -18.44 -8.26 6.47
C SER A 88 -19.63 -8.11 7.42
N SER A 89 -19.33 -7.73 8.66
CA SER A 89 -20.36 -7.24 9.60
C SER A 89 -20.84 -5.82 9.25
N ASP A 90 -20.12 -5.11 8.39
CA ASP A 90 -20.48 -3.78 7.90
C ASP A 90 -21.47 -3.89 6.74
N GLU A 91 -22.63 -3.24 6.88
CA GLU A 91 -23.70 -3.25 5.88
C GLU A 91 -23.27 -2.61 4.57
N ILE A 92 -22.49 -1.54 4.63
CA ILE A 92 -21.96 -0.85 3.45
C ILE A 92 -20.98 -1.77 2.70
N GLU A 93 -20.08 -2.43 3.41
CA GLU A 93 -19.11 -3.36 2.81
C GLU A 93 -19.80 -4.54 2.13
N ASN A 94 -20.84 -5.10 2.73
CA ASN A 94 -21.66 -6.16 2.10
C ASN A 94 -22.36 -5.67 0.83
N VAL A 95 -22.84 -4.42 0.83
CA VAL A 95 -23.44 -3.78 -0.37
C VAL A 95 -22.37 -3.63 -1.46
N LEU A 96 -21.19 -3.10 -1.12
CA LEU A 96 -20.06 -2.94 -2.06
C LEU A 96 -19.66 -4.27 -2.67
N ASN A 97 -19.54 -5.31 -1.84
CA ASN A 97 -19.21 -6.67 -2.28
C ASN A 97 -20.28 -7.22 -3.26
N SER A 98 -21.54 -7.01 -2.95
CA SER A 98 -22.66 -7.47 -3.81
C SER A 98 -22.68 -6.74 -5.15
N ILE A 99 -22.41 -5.43 -5.15
CA ILE A 99 -22.33 -4.61 -6.36
C ILE A 99 -21.12 -4.99 -7.19
N SER A 100 -19.96 -5.17 -6.55
CA SER A 100 -18.74 -5.64 -7.20
C SER A 100 -19.00 -6.98 -7.92
N ALA A 101 -19.56 -7.96 -7.24
CA ALA A 101 -19.91 -9.26 -7.82
C ALA A 101 -20.87 -9.13 -9.03
N ALA A 102 -21.89 -8.25 -8.92
CA ALA A 102 -22.88 -8.03 -9.99
C ALA A 102 -22.29 -7.33 -11.23
N ASN A 103 -21.21 -6.54 -11.07
CA ASN A 103 -20.56 -5.78 -12.13
C ASN A 103 -19.25 -6.40 -12.65
N GLY A 104 -19.01 -7.67 -12.39
CA GLY A 104 -17.80 -8.37 -12.80
C GLY A 104 -16.65 -8.24 -11.80
N GLY A 105 -16.99 -8.11 -10.52
CA GLY A 105 -16.04 -7.95 -9.41
C GLY A 105 -15.04 -9.08 -9.21
N ASP A 106 -15.19 -10.17 -9.96
CA ASP A 106 -14.18 -11.23 -10.08
C ASP A 106 -13.14 -10.94 -11.16
N MET A 107 -13.17 -9.72 -11.77
CA MET A 107 -12.17 -9.35 -12.75
C MET A 107 -10.81 -9.18 -12.07
N PRO A 108 -9.81 -10.02 -12.39
CA PRO A 108 -8.50 -9.90 -11.78
C PRO A 108 -7.76 -8.66 -12.29
N LEU A 109 -6.96 -8.06 -11.43
CA LEU A 109 -5.90 -7.17 -11.89
C LEU A 109 -4.76 -8.01 -12.46
N ILE A 110 -4.30 -7.68 -13.67
CA ILE A 110 -3.20 -8.36 -14.34
C ILE A 110 -1.95 -7.48 -14.24
N ILE A 111 -0.96 -7.98 -13.54
CA ILE A 111 0.29 -7.27 -13.27
C ILE A 111 1.41 -7.94 -14.04
N SER A 112 2.16 -7.19 -14.83
CA SER A 112 3.40 -7.65 -15.45
C SER A 112 4.59 -7.28 -14.57
N THR A 113 5.50 -8.25 -14.39
CA THR A 113 6.77 -8.04 -13.67
C THR A 113 7.96 -8.38 -14.56
N SER A 114 9.15 -7.92 -14.18
CA SER A 114 10.41 -8.40 -14.74
C SER A 114 10.68 -9.87 -14.35
N GLU A 115 11.72 -10.46 -14.91
CA GLU A 115 12.23 -11.79 -14.51
C GLU A 115 12.69 -11.83 -13.03
N MET A 116 13.02 -10.67 -12.46
CA MET A 116 13.44 -10.54 -11.08
C MET A 116 12.26 -10.34 -10.11
N GLY A 117 11.07 -10.01 -10.62
CA GLY A 117 9.86 -9.77 -9.84
C GLY A 117 9.48 -8.31 -9.67
N ASP A 118 10.25 -7.35 -10.23
CA ASP A 118 9.89 -5.93 -10.21
C ASP A 118 8.62 -5.69 -11.01
N ILE A 119 7.68 -4.91 -10.46
CA ILE A 119 6.46 -4.53 -11.19
C ILE A 119 6.82 -3.58 -12.34
N ILE A 120 6.36 -3.93 -13.54
CA ILE A 120 6.54 -3.11 -14.74
C ILE A 120 5.29 -2.26 -14.99
N ARG A 121 4.09 -2.87 -14.91
CA ARG A 121 2.81 -2.19 -15.15
C ARG A 121 1.62 -3.05 -14.75
N VAL A 122 0.46 -2.42 -14.68
CA VAL A 122 -0.85 -3.08 -14.63
C VAL A 122 -1.41 -3.15 -16.05
N GLU A 123 -1.59 -4.37 -16.58
CA GLU A 123 -1.94 -4.59 -17.99
C GLU A 123 -3.37 -4.13 -18.34
N ASN A 124 -4.29 -4.28 -17.41
CA ASN A 124 -5.73 -4.01 -17.60
C ASN A 124 -6.25 -2.88 -16.72
N ALA A 125 -5.39 -1.89 -16.38
CA ALA A 125 -5.76 -0.76 -15.52
C ALA A 125 -6.97 0.02 -16.06
N GLN A 126 -7.04 0.28 -17.39
CA GLN A 126 -8.16 0.98 -17.99
C GLN A 126 -9.47 0.19 -17.89
N GLU A 127 -9.43 -1.12 -18.16
CA GLU A 127 -10.62 -1.99 -18.06
C GLU A 127 -11.14 -2.02 -16.61
N TYR A 128 -10.22 -2.00 -15.65
CA TYR A 128 -10.55 -1.95 -14.23
C TYR A 128 -11.18 -0.61 -13.84
N CYS A 129 -10.64 0.51 -14.34
CA CYS A 129 -11.25 1.84 -14.20
C CYS A 129 -12.67 1.88 -14.77
N ASP A 130 -12.86 1.37 -16.00
CA ASP A 130 -14.17 1.34 -16.64
C ASP A 130 -15.20 0.52 -15.85
N MET A 131 -14.75 -0.55 -15.19
CA MET A 131 -15.58 -1.36 -14.29
C MET A 131 -15.95 -0.56 -13.03
N LEU A 132 -14.98 0.08 -12.37
CA LEU A 132 -15.23 0.90 -11.18
C LEU A 132 -16.19 2.05 -11.48
N VAL A 133 -15.97 2.79 -12.55
CA VAL A 133 -16.86 3.90 -12.96
C VAL A 133 -18.30 3.43 -13.17
N LYS A 134 -18.50 2.25 -13.76
CA LYS A 134 -19.85 1.66 -13.93
C LYS A 134 -20.49 1.26 -12.59
N ALA A 135 -19.67 0.89 -11.60
CA ALA A 135 -20.15 0.50 -10.29
C ALA A 135 -20.53 1.69 -9.39
N ILE A 136 -20.06 2.91 -9.70
CA ILE A 136 -20.31 4.10 -8.87
C ILE A 136 -21.81 4.38 -8.67
N ASP A 137 -22.62 4.32 -9.74
CA ASP A 137 -24.05 4.62 -9.65
C ASP A 137 -24.79 3.70 -8.65
N PRO A 138 -24.73 2.37 -8.79
CA PRO A 138 -25.35 1.50 -7.82
C PRO A 138 -24.78 1.65 -6.40
N ILE A 139 -23.47 1.90 -6.25
CA ILE A 139 -22.83 2.16 -4.95
C ILE A 139 -23.44 3.40 -4.32
N MET A 140 -23.48 4.51 -5.04
CA MET A 140 -24.01 5.79 -4.52
C MET A 140 -25.48 5.71 -4.17
N GLU A 141 -26.26 4.89 -4.89
CA GLU A 141 -27.66 4.67 -4.57
C GLU A 141 -27.85 3.95 -3.23
N GLU A 142 -27.07 2.92 -2.94
CA GLU A 142 -27.16 2.17 -1.69
C GLU A 142 -26.52 2.92 -0.51
N VAL A 143 -25.30 3.45 -0.67
CA VAL A 143 -24.63 4.26 0.37
C VAL A 143 -25.47 5.48 0.75
N GLY A 144 -26.11 6.12 -0.24
CA GLY A 144 -26.98 7.25 0.02
C GLY A 144 -28.25 6.93 0.82
N LYS A 145 -28.71 5.67 0.80
CA LYS A 145 -29.81 5.22 1.69
C LYS A 145 -29.33 5.02 3.12
N VAL A 146 -28.13 4.43 3.29
CA VAL A 146 -27.57 4.15 4.63
C VAL A 146 -27.13 5.43 5.35
N LYS A 147 -26.51 6.37 4.61
CA LYS A 147 -25.98 7.64 5.18
C LYS A 147 -26.93 8.83 5.11
N GLU A 148 -28.18 8.64 4.63
CA GLU A 148 -29.16 9.72 4.47
C GLU A 148 -28.60 10.95 3.70
N MET A 149 -27.84 10.72 2.64
CA MET A 149 -27.23 11.79 1.83
C MET A 149 -28.31 12.52 1.01
N SER A 150 -28.18 13.84 0.91
CA SER A 150 -28.97 14.65 -0.03
C SER A 150 -28.59 14.35 -1.48
N GLU A 151 -29.47 14.65 -2.42
CA GLU A 151 -29.21 14.44 -3.85
C GLU A 151 -28.01 15.25 -4.37
N ASP A 152 -27.80 16.47 -3.84
CA ASP A 152 -26.67 17.32 -4.20
C ASP A 152 -25.34 16.71 -3.70
N GLU A 153 -25.31 16.18 -2.46
CA GLU A 153 -24.15 15.48 -1.91
C GLU A 153 -23.83 14.22 -2.71
N LYS A 154 -24.84 13.42 -3.08
CA LYS A 154 -24.66 12.24 -3.92
C LYS A 154 -24.06 12.60 -5.27
N GLN A 155 -24.60 13.62 -5.95
CA GLN A 155 -24.10 14.05 -7.26
C GLN A 155 -22.66 14.58 -7.18
N MET A 156 -22.33 15.35 -6.14
CA MET A 156 -20.98 15.85 -5.92
C MET A 156 -20.00 14.71 -5.66
N THR A 157 -20.32 13.78 -4.74
CA THR A 157 -19.48 12.61 -4.43
C THR A 157 -19.30 11.71 -5.66
N LYS A 158 -20.39 11.48 -6.41
CA LYS A 158 -20.33 10.74 -7.68
C LYS A 158 -19.36 11.38 -8.66
N ALA A 159 -19.44 12.70 -8.87
CA ALA A 159 -18.56 13.42 -9.79
C ALA A 159 -17.08 13.26 -9.41
N ILE A 160 -16.76 13.38 -8.12
CA ILE A 160 -15.40 13.18 -7.59
C ILE A 160 -14.91 11.75 -7.84
N LEU A 161 -15.73 10.73 -7.55
CA LEU A 161 -15.36 9.33 -7.75
C LEU A 161 -15.17 8.99 -9.23
N VAL A 162 -16.04 9.50 -10.12
CA VAL A 162 -15.89 9.30 -11.56
C VAL A 162 -14.60 9.95 -12.07
N GLU A 163 -14.29 11.17 -11.64
CA GLU A 163 -13.06 11.86 -12.03
C GLU A 163 -11.82 11.09 -11.52
N MET A 164 -11.83 10.64 -10.27
CA MET A 164 -10.74 9.88 -9.66
C MET A 164 -10.49 8.56 -10.40
N PHE A 165 -11.52 7.75 -10.66
CA PHE A 165 -11.37 6.46 -11.32
C PHE A 165 -11.38 6.52 -12.86
N ALA A 166 -11.44 7.70 -13.48
CA ALA A 166 -11.27 7.85 -14.92
C ALA A 166 -9.81 7.68 -15.38
N ASP A 167 -8.85 7.86 -14.48
CA ASP A 167 -7.42 7.82 -14.80
C ASP A 167 -6.82 6.47 -14.39
N PRO A 168 -6.34 5.62 -15.35
CA PRO A 168 -5.74 4.32 -15.03
C PRO A 168 -4.49 4.41 -14.15
N ARG A 169 -3.82 5.56 -14.09
CA ARG A 169 -2.68 5.78 -13.19
C ARG A 169 -3.06 5.68 -11.71
N VAL A 170 -4.32 5.93 -11.38
CA VAL A 170 -4.84 5.74 -10.01
C VAL A 170 -4.76 4.26 -9.63
N ILE A 171 -5.19 3.35 -10.52
CA ILE A 171 -5.10 1.90 -10.28
C ILE A 171 -3.65 1.44 -10.22
N GLU A 172 -2.79 1.94 -11.09
CA GLU A 172 -1.34 1.64 -11.05
C GLU A 172 -0.71 2.10 -9.73
N SER A 173 -1.03 3.32 -9.27
CA SER A 173 -0.55 3.83 -7.99
C SER A 173 -1.06 2.98 -6.82
N MET A 174 -2.33 2.60 -6.79
CA MET A 174 -2.89 1.74 -5.75
C MET A 174 -2.20 0.37 -5.69
N VAL A 175 -1.91 -0.22 -6.85
CA VAL A 175 -1.17 -1.49 -6.94
C VAL A 175 0.26 -1.32 -6.42
N MET A 176 0.95 -0.23 -6.79
CA MET A 176 2.31 0.04 -6.32
C MET A 176 2.35 0.29 -4.82
N ASP A 177 1.40 1.04 -4.27
CA ASP A 177 1.32 1.35 -2.84
C ASP A 177 0.97 0.13 -1.97
N SER A 178 0.24 -0.84 -2.53
CA SER A 178 -0.14 -2.06 -1.81
C SER A 178 0.77 -3.24 -2.14
N PHE A 179 0.62 -3.78 -3.33
CA PHE A 179 1.33 -4.97 -3.77
C PHE A 179 2.81 -4.70 -4.09
N GLY A 180 3.13 -3.52 -4.65
CA GLY A 180 4.50 -3.11 -4.94
C GLY A 180 5.39 -3.08 -3.70
N ARG A 181 4.85 -2.68 -2.54
CA ARG A 181 5.58 -2.70 -1.28
C ARG A 181 6.01 -4.11 -0.87
N MET A 182 5.17 -5.13 -1.12
CA MET A 182 5.54 -6.53 -0.82
C MET A 182 6.71 -7.02 -1.67
N LEU A 183 6.90 -6.46 -2.85
CA LEU A 183 7.94 -6.83 -3.81
C LEU A 183 9.12 -5.84 -3.84
N ALA A 184 9.18 -4.88 -2.92
CA ALA A 184 10.13 -3.76 -2.95
C ALA A 184 11.62 -4.17 -2.93
N PHE A 185 11.95 -5.38 -2.51
CA PHE A 185 13.31 -5.91 -2.54
C PHE A 185 13.61 -6.82 -3.74
N HIS A 186 12.60 -7.12 -4.58
CA HIS A 186 12.84 -7.93 -5.77
C HIS A 186 13.81 -7.20 -6.71
N GLY A 187 14.69 -7.97 -7.36
CA GLY A 187 15.79 -7.41 -8.15
C GLY A 187 16.96 -6.85 -7.35
N SER A 188 16.87 -6.75 -6.02
CA SER A 188 17.93 -6.23 -5.17
C SER A 188 18.98 -7.30 -4.84
N ARG A 189 20.21 -6.83 -4.67
CA ARG A 189 21.34 -7.62 -4.20
C ARG A 189 22.07 -6.84 -3.11
N LEU A 190 21.78 -7.17 -1.86
CA LEU A 190 22.24 -6.41 -0.71
C LEU A 190 22.96 -7.32 0.28
N LYS A 191 23.88 -6.73 1.04
CA LYS A 191 24.61 -7.45 2.08
C LYS A 191 23.92 -7.29 3.43
N ILE A 192 23.83 -8.37 4.17
CA ILE A 192 23.18 -8.41 5.48
C ILE A 192 23.84 -7.43 6.44
N GLY A 193 23.04 -6.61 7.10
CA GLY A 193 23.46 -5.61 8.09
C GLY A 193 24.06 -4.33 7.50
N GLU A 194 24.20 -4.23 6.16
CA GLU A 194 24.59 -2.99 5.51
C GLU A 194 23.35 -2.19 5.09
N THR A 195 23.38 -0.87 5.29
CA THR A 195 22.29 0.04 4.91
C THR A 195 22.64 0.73 3.59
N TYR A 196 21.71 0.71 2.66
CA TYR A 196 21.81 1.35 1.35
C TYR A 196 20.82 2.51 1.29
N THR A 197 21.34 3.71 1.07
CA THR A 197 20.55 4.94 1.05
C THR A 197 20.24 5.35 -0.37
N VAL A 198 18.96 5.67 -0.63
CA VAL A 198 18.47 6.12 -1.94
C VAL A 198 17.73 7.44 -1.76
N GLU A 199 17.98 8.41 -2.66
CA GLU A 199 17.12 9.59 -2.77
C GLU A 199 15.76 9.17 -3.32
N ASP A 200 14.71 9.59 -2.65
CA ASP A 200 13.33 9.17 -2.88
C ASP A 200 12.37 10.36 -2.83
N VAL A 201 11.10 10.10 -3.06
CA VAL A 201 10.02 11.08 -3.00
C VAL A 201 8.85 10.49 -2.23
N ALA A 202 8.53 11.10 -1.09
CA ALA A 202 7.30 10.79 -0.37
C ALA A 202 6.12 11.50 -1.04
N THR A 203 5.06 10.77 -1.33
CA THR A 203 3.81 11.28 -1.87
C THR A 203 2.68 11.01 -0.88
N SER A 204 1.55 11.71 -1.03
CA SER A 204 0.34 11.46 -0.22
C SER A 204 0.60 11.49 1.30
N ILE A 205 1.48 12.40 1.75
CA ILE A 205 1.77 12.57 3.18
C ILE A 205 0.49 12.96 3.91
N PHE A 206 -0.27 13.90 3.36
CA PHE A 206 -1.58 14.31 3.88
C PHE A 206 -2.70 13.96 2.88
N PRO A 207 -3.87 13.56 3.37
CA PRO A 207 -5.00 13.22 2.51
C PRO A 207 -5.40 14.37 1.57
N GLY A 208 -5.60 14.04 0.30
CA GLY A 208 -6.08 14.99 -0.72
C GLY A 208 -5.02 15.93 -1.29
N VAL A 209 -3.77 15.85 -0.85
CA VAL A 209 -2.65 16.64 -1.38
C VAL A 209 -1.63 15.73 -2.04
N ASP A 210 -1.56 15.79 -3.37
CA ASP A 210 -0.56 15.07 -4.17
C ASP A 210 0.63 16.00 -4.48
N MET A 211 1.38 16.34 -3.43
CA MET A 211 2.59 17.15 -3.52
C MET A 211 3.80 16.28 -3.18
N PRO A 212 4.72 16.08 -4.15
CA PRO A 212 5.92 15.28 -3.90
C PRO A 212 6.89 16.00 -2.95
N VAL A 213 7.30 15.29 -1.90
CA VAL A 213 8.27 15.78 -0.91
C VAL A 213 9.54 14.95 -1.02
N LYS A 214 10.70 15.61 -1.09
CA LYS A 214 11.98 14.91 -1.08
C LYS A 214 12.11 14.04 0.15
N ALA A 215 12.54 12.81 -0.05
CA ALA A 215 12.72 11.81 0.98
C ALA A 215 14.03 11.07 0.82
N ILE A 216 14.40 10.35 1.85
CA ILE A 216 15.51 9.41 1.85
C ILE A 216 14.95 8.07 2.30
N SER A 217 15.19 7.04 1.50
CA SER A 217 14.84 5.66 1.83
C SER A 217 16.10 4.86 2.11
N GLU A 218 16.13 4.18 3.25
CA GLU A 218 17.22 3.33 3.72
C GLU A 218 16.79 1.87 3.63
N TYR A 219 17.50 1.08 2.83
CA TYR A 219 17.25 -0.32 2.59
C TYR A 219 18.24 -1.17 3.37
N THR A 220 17.76 -2.10 4.18
CA THR A 220 18.62 -2.98 5.00
C THR A 220 18.07 -4.39 5.02
N ILE A 221 18.92 -5.39 4.78
CA ILE A 221 18.59 -6.78 5.13
C ILE A 221 19.01 -6.98 6.59
N LYS A 222 18.03 -7.16 7.47
CA LYS A 222 18.23 -7.24 8.93
C LYS A 222 18.77 -8.58 9.37
N SER A 223 18.23 -9.65 8.80
CA SER A 223 18.59 -11.02 9.17
C SER A 223 18.22 -12.00 8.06
N GLU A 224 18.77 -13.19 8.18
CA GLU A 224 18.40 -14.36 7.40
C GLU A 224 18.05 -15.50 8.37
N ASP A 225 17.17 -16.39 7.95
CA ASP A 225 16.94 -17.68 8.59
C ASP A 225 17.29 -18.78 7.59
N THR A 226 18.38 -19.51 7.88
CA THR A 226 18.86 -20.58 7.00
C THR A 226 18.04 -21.86 7.12
N ASP A 227 17.30 -22.05 8.21
CA ASP A 227 16.46 -23.22 8.43
C ASP A 227 15.14 -23.09 7.68
N ASP A 228 14.57 -21.86 7.67
CA ASP A 228 13.31 -21.55 6.95
C ASP A 228 13.56 -20.89 5.58
N TYR A 229 14.81 -20.72 5.16
CA TYR A 229 15.20 -20.08 3.91
C TYR A 229 14.52 -18.71 3.70
N SER A 230 14.50 -17.89 4.75
CA SER A 230 13.90 -16.56 4.67
C SER A 230 14.90 -15.45 4.99
N ALA A 231 14.58 -14.23 4.52
CA ALA A 231 15.29 -13.02 4.87
C ALA A 231 14.32 -11.93 5.25
N VAL A 232 14.65 -11.23 6.35
CA VAL A 232 13.90 -10.06 6.82
C VAL A 232 14.58 -8.80 6.30
N CYS A 233 13.82 -8.02 5.55
CA CYS A 233 14.22 -6.78 4.89
C CYS A 233 13.45 -5.61 5.47
N GLU A 234 14.09 -4.45 5.58
CA GLU A 234 13.49 -3.22 6.10
C GLU A 234 13.78 -2.05 5.18
N ILE A 235 12.76 -1.23 4.94
CA ILE A 235 12.87 0.08 4.31
C ILE A 235 12.41 1.11 5.33
N CYS A 236 13.26 2.10 5.63
CA CYS A 236 12.90 3.26 6.43
C CYS A 236 12.91 4.49 5.54
N THR A 237 11.78 5.16 5.38
CA THR A 237 11.66 6.38 4.59
C THR A 237 11.40 7.58 5.49
N SER A 238 12.23 8.61 5.35
CA SER A 238 12.09 9.90 6.03
C SER A 238 12.00 11.03 5.02
N ALA A 239 11.03 11.92 5.18
CA ALA A 239 10.81 13.04 4.27
C ALA A 239 11.46 14.33 4.78
N GLU A 240 11.85 15.21 3.84
CA GLU A 240 12.44 16.50 4.16
C GLU A 240 11.42 17.39 4.89
N LYS A 241 11.78 17.86 6.08
CA LYS A 241 10.89 18.63 6.96
C LYS A 241 10.29 19.87 6.31
N GLY A 242 11.08 20.62 5.54
CA GLY A 242 10.60 21.80 4.80
C GLY A 242 9.49 21.43 3.81
N GLY A 243 9.68 20.38 3.04
CA GLY A 243 8.67 19.88 2.11
C GLY A 243 7.39 19.38 2.79
N ILE A 244 7.50 18.73 3.96
CA ILE A 244 6.33 18.33 4.76
C ILE A 244 5.52 19.56 5.20
N MET A 245 6.21 20.61 5.66
CA MET A 245 5.55 21.85 6.09
C MET A 245 4.84 22.57 4.92
N ASP A 246 5.45 22.57 3.73
CA ASP A 246 4.84 23.10 2.53
C ASP A 246 3.60 22.29 2.11
N CYS A 247 3.68 20.96 2.18
CA CYS A 247 2.56 20.05 1.92
C CYS A 247 1.40 20.27 2.91
N PHE A 248 1.72 20.44 4.21
CA PHE A 248 0.72 20.76 5.22
C PHE A 248 0.04 22.10 4.98
N LYS A 249 0.81 23.13 4.59
CA LYS A 249 0.28 24.43 4.20
C LYS A 249 -0.71 24.31 3.04
N GLU A 250 -0.36 23.53 2.01
CA GLU A 250 -1.23 23.28 0.86
C GLU A 250 -2.53 22.58 1.29
N THR A 251 -2.45 21.60 2.22
CA THR A 251 -3.63 20.95 2.80
C THR A 251 -4.60 21.95 3.42
N ILE A 252 -4.09 22.93 4.19
CA ILE A 252 -4.91 23.99 4.79
C ILE A 252 -5.55 24.86 3.71
N LEU A 253 -4.80 25.22 2.67
CA LEU A 253 -5.29 26.07 1.57
C LEU A 253 -6.40 25.38 0.78
N GLN A 254 -6.25 24.09 0.46
CA GLN A 254 -7.26 23.31 -0.26
C GLN A 254 -8.54 23.10 0.58
N ALA A 255 -8.38 22.85 1.89
CA ALA A 255 -9.51 22.74 2.80
C ALA A 255 -10.26 24.04 3.02
N SER A 256 -9.65 25.19 2.64
CA SER A 256 -10.20 26.52 2.83
C SER A 256 -10.73 27.07 1.50
N ASN A 257 -11.93 27.67 1.52
CA ASN A 257 -12.50 28.26 0.30
C ASN A 257 -11.80 29.62 -0.06
N VAL A 258 -10.48 29.54 -0.34
CA VAL A 258 -9.61 30.70 -0.58
C VAL A 258 -10.02 31.47 -1.85
N GLU A 259 -10.63 30.78 -2.82
CA GLU A 259 -11.08 31.40 -4.08
C GLU A 259 -12.24 32.40 -3.88
N SER A 260 -13.03 32.22 -2.84
CA SER A 260 -14.16 33.12 -2.51
C SER A 260 -13.74 34.36 -1.72
N MET A 261 -12.49 34.42 -1.25
CA MET A 261 -11.97 35.53 -0.43
C MET A 261 -11.58 36.71 -1.28
N SER A 262 -11.81 37.92 -0.77
CA SER A 262 -11.22 39.15 -1.34
C SER A 262 -9.69 39.12 -1.20
N GLU A 263 -8.98 39.90 -1.99
CA GLU A 263 -7.52 40.00 -1.98
C GLU A 263 -6.95 40.33 -0.57
N ALA A 264 -7.64 41.24 0.16
CA ALA A 264 -7.23 41.60 1.51
C ALA A 264 -7.46 40.47 2.53
N GLU A 265 -8.59 39.76 2.46
CA GLU A 265 -8.90 38.61 3.31
C GLU A 265 -7.93 37.47 3.04
N ARG A 266 -7.66 37.21 1.75
CA ARG A 266 -6.68 36.18 1.34
C ARG A 266 -5.28 36.49 1.88
N ALA A 267 -4.83 37.72 1.80
CA ALA A 267 -3.51 38.12 2.31
C ALA A 267 -3.41 37.94 3.84
N GLU A 268 -4.46 38.30 4.58
CA GLU A 268 -4.48 38.11 6.04
C GLU A 268 -4.58 36.63 6.40
N PHE A 269 -5.38 35.85 5.68
CA PHE A 269 -5.47 34.38 5.86
C PHE A 269 -4.12 33.69 5.62
N MET A 270 -3.44 34.03 4.50
CA MET A 270 -2.11 33.47 4.22
C MET A 270 -1.10 33.79 5.31
N LYS A 271 -1.13 35.01 5.86
CA LYS A 271 -0.28 35.38 6.99
C LYS A 271 -0.57 34.54 8.25
N GLN A 272 -1.84 34.27 8.53
CA GLN A 272 -2.24 33.40 9.65
C GLN A 272 -1.78 31.97 9.44
N VAL A 273 -1.91 31.43 8.22
CA VAL A 273 -1.41 30.10 7.85
C VAL A 273 0.11 30.03 8.02
N ASP A 274 0.86 31.04 7.54
CA ASP A 274 2.32 31.09 7.70
C ASP A 274 2.73 31.13 9.17
N MET A 275 2.01 31.88 10.02
CA MET A 275 2.26 31.90 11.46
C MET A 275 1.95 30.56 12.12
N LEU A 276 0.86 29.92 11.74
CA LEU A 276 0.49 28.58 12.26
C LEU A 276 1.55 27.56 11.89
N VAL A 277 1.91 27.47 10.60
CA VAL A 277 2.92 26.53 10.10
C VAL A 277 4.27 26.77 10.79
N ALA A 278 4.68 28.04 10.99
CA ALA A 278 5.94 28.38 11.66
C ALA A 278 5.95 27.99 13.17
N ALA A 279 4.79 27.85 13.80
CA ALA A 279 4.64 27.42 15.19
C ALA A 279 4.53 25.92 15.39
N MET A 280 4.47 25.15 14.28
CA MET A 280 4.30 23.70 14.30
C MET A 280 5.63 23.00 14.04
N ASP A 281 5.71 21.77 14.54
CA ASP A 281 6.74 20.80 14.20
C ASP A 281 6.05 19.53 13.71
N ILE A 282 6.43 19.05 12.52
CA ILE A 282 5.85 17.87 11.91
C ILE A 282 6.99 16.90 11.56
N ASP A 283 6.91 15.71 12.11
CA ASP A 283 7.79 14.60 11.76
C ASP A 283 7.01 13.53 11.00
N TYR A 284 7.67 12.93 10.04
CA TYR A 284 7.12 11.87 9.18
C TYR A 284 8.10 10.70 9.13
N GLU A 285 7.58 9.52 9.38
CA GLU A 285 8.31 8.27 9.29
C GLU A 285 7.45 7.22 8.62
N GLU A 286 8.04 6.46 7.73
CA GLU A 286 7.43 5.33 7.06
C GLU A 286 8.39 4.14 7.12
N VAL A 287 7.92 2.99 7.60
CA VAL A 287 8.73 1.78 7.67
C VAL A 287 7.99 0.62 7.02
N THR A 288 8.69 -0.11 6.18
CA THR A 288 8.20 -1.37 5.59
C THR A 288 9.15 -2.49 6.00
N ILE A 289 8.62 -3.56 6.57
CA ILE A 289 9.38 -4.77 6.90
C ILE A 289 8.79 -5.90 6.08
N ILE A 290 9.64 -6.64 5.36
CA ILE A 290 9.22 -7.74 4.49
C ILE A 290 10.04 -8.97 4.82
N GLU A 291 9.38 -10.10 5.04
CA GLU A 291 10.03 -11.38 5.09
C GLU A 291 9.83 -12.10 3.76
N ASN A 292 10.92 -12.41 3.07
CA ASN A 292 10.90 -13.08 1.77
C ASN A 292 11.41 -14.50 1.92
N HIS A 293 10.71 -15.47 1.32
CA HIS A 293 11.20 -16.83 1.19
C HIS A 293 12.22 -16.91 0.05
N LEU A 294 13.48 -17.12 0.39
CA LEU A 294 14.61 -17.01 -0.55
C LEU A 294 14.59 -18.05 -1.66
N ALA A 295 14.03 -19.23 -1.44
CA ALA A 295 14.00 -20.28 -2.47
C ALA A 295 12.95 -20.04 -3.57
N SER A 296 11.86 -19.33 -3.27
CA SER A 296 10.81 -19.05 -4.26
C SER A 296 10.69 -17.56 -4.63
N GLY A 297 11.21 -16.68 -3.79
CA GLY A 297 11.04 -15.25 -3.93
C GLY A 297 9.65 -14.72 -3.50
N TRP A 298 8.77 -15.58 -2.99
CA TRP A 298 7.48 -15.13 -2.50
C TRP A 298 7.62 -14.45 -1.14
N PRO A 299 6.97 -13.28 -0.93
CA PRO A 299 6.87 -12.68 0.40
C PRO A 299 6.05 -13.58 1.33
N LEU A 300 6.57 -13.86 2.52
CA LEU A 300 5.86 -14.62 3.55
C LEU A 300 4.96 -13.68 4.36
N ASN A 301 5.49 -12.52 4.69
CA ASN A 301 4.75 -11.44 5.34
C ASN A 301 5.32 -10.09 4.96
N SER A 302 4.51 -9.05 5.12
CA SER A 302 4.92 -7.65 5.00
C SER A 302 4.19 -6.85 6.07
N TYR A 303 4.92 -6.00 6.76
CA TYR A 303 4.38 -5.04 7.71
C TYR A 303 4.81 -3.65 7.32
N TYR A 304 3.85 -2.77 7.22
CA TYR A 304 4.01 -1.35 6.92
C TYR A 304 3.46 -0.51 8.05
N HIS A 305 4.16 0.53 8.43
CA HIS A 305 3.59 1.60 9.24
C HIS A 305 4.05 2.97 8.76
N LYS A 306 3.16 3.93 8.90
CA LYS A 306 3.38 5.34 8.64
C LYS A 306 2.97 6.13 9.87
N ILE A 307 3.84 7.00 10.31
CA ILE A 307 3.63 7.84 11.50
C ILE A 307 3.79 9.29 11.08
N ILE A 308 2.80 10.10 11.43
CA ILE A 308 2.85 11.55 11.31
C ILE A 308 2.68 12.12 12.71
N ASP A 309 3.73 12.72 13.24
CA ASP A 309 3.72 13.44 14.51
C ASP A 309 3.60 14.93 14.26
N VAL A 310 2.56 15.56 14.82
CA VAL A 310 2.34 17.00 14.74
C VAL A 310 2.40 17.57 16.16
N SER A 311 3.29 18.52 16.39
CA SER A 311 3.36 19.24 17.65
C SER A 311 3.22 20.73 17.46
N ALA A 312 2.38 21.37 18.31
CA ALA A 312 2.13 22.80 18.31
C ALA A 312 1.76 23.27 19.72
N GLU A 313 2.34 24.36 20.22
CA GLU A 313 2.00 24.99 21.50
C GLU A 313 1.96 24.02 22.70
N GLY A 314 2.85 23.01 22.70
CA GLY A 314 2.95 22.00 23.78
C GLY A 314 1.88 20.88 23.71
N ARG A 315 1.09 20.85 22.65
CA ARG A 315 0.21 19.71 22.31
C ARG A 315 0.87 18.86 21.26
N GLN A 316 0.66 17.56 21.33
CA GLN A 316 1.15 16.61 20.34
C GLN A 316 -0.02 15.74 19.88
N LYS A 317 -0.17 15.61 18.56
CA LYS A 317 -1.08 14.68 17.90
C LYS A 317 -0.26 13.76 17.01
N ARG A 318 -0.47 12.45 17.16
CA ARG A 318 0.14 11.41 16.33
C ARG A 318 -0.93 10.73 15.52
N LYS A 319 -0.73 10.62 14.20
CA LYS A 319 -1.51 9.74 13.33
C LYS A 319 -0.67 8.52 12.99
N VAL A 320 -1.26 7.34 13.12
CA VAL A 320 -0.62 6.06 12.79
C VAL A 320 -1.47 5.33 11.78
N GLU A 321 -0.85 4.87 10.72
CA GLU A 321 -1.45 3.99 9.72
C GLU A 321 -0.60 2.72 9.66
N THR A 322 -1.22 1.56 9.72
CA THR A 322 -0.53 0.27 9.63
C THR A 322 -1.20 -0.63 8.61
N ARG A 323 -0.39 -1.45 7.95
CA ARG A 323 -0.85 -2.53 7.07
C ARG A 323 0.00 -3.76 7.33
N SER A 324 -0.64 -4.91 7.53
CA SER A 324 0.03 -6.20 7.53
C SER A 324 -0.52 -7.07 6.40
N VAL A 325 0.37 -7.77 5.73
CA VAL A 325 0.03 -8.76 4.70
C VAL A 325 0.72 -10.06 5.06
N GLU A 326 -0.04 -11.13 5.21
CA GLU A 326 0.45 -12.43 5.64
C GLU A 326 -0.02 -13.51 4.68
N ILE A 327 0.88 -14.41 4.28
CA ILE A 327 0.54 -15.58 3.47
C ILE A 327 -0.35 -16.53 4.28
N ILE A 328 -1.46 -16.98 3.68
CA ILE A 328 -2.33 -17.98 4.31
C ILE A 328 -1.82 -19.36 3.91
N ILE A 329 -1.33 -20.10 4.87
CA ILE A 329 -0.89 -21.47 4.68
C ILE A 329 -2.02 -22.37 5.15
N ASP A 330 -2.69 -23.06 4.21
CA ASP A 330 -3.71 -24.06 4.52
C ASP A 330 -3.07 -25.20 5.32
N SER A 331 -3.29 -25.19 6.63
CA SER A 331 -2.86 -26.28 7.51
C SER A 331 -3.77 -27.53 7.44
N GLU A 332 -4.80 -27.54 6.60
CA GLU A 332 -5.85 -28.57 6.56
C GLU A 332 -5.79 -29.51 5.34
N LYS A 333 -4.73 -29.45 4.53
CA LYS A 333 -4.53 -30.44 3.45
C LYS A 333 -3.46 -31.48 3.83
N GLU A 334 -3.67 -32.13 4.97
CA GLU A 334 -3.03 -33.43 5.27
C GLU A 334 -4.05 -34.60 5.22
#